data_11d8ec5c2e79d6b9ced0fc171c2b5da8
#
_entry.id   11d8ec5c2e79d6b9ced0fc171c2b5da8
#
_cell.length_a   1.000
_cell.length_b   1.000
_cell.length_c   1.000
_cell.angle_alpha   90.00
_cell.angle_beta   90.00
_cell.angle_gamma   90.00
#
_symmetry.space_group_name_H-M   'P 1'
#
loop_
_entity.id
_entity.type
_entity.pdbx_description
1 polymer ?
#
loop_
_entity_poly.entity_id
_entity_poly.type
_entity_poly.pdbx_seq_one_letter_code
_entity_poly.pdbx_strand_id
1 'polypeptide(L)'
;MYDFDEIMNTDPEIADAIKAEMERQNSHIELIASENWVSKAVMAAMGSPLTNKYAEGYPGKRYYGGCQCVDVVEDLARERAKKLFGCEYVNVQPHSGAQANMAEIGRAHV
;
A
#
# COMPACT_ATOMS: atom_id res chain seq x y z
N MET A 1 -13.58 5.41 -4.50
CA MET A 1 -14.37 4.91 -3.36
C MET A 1 -14.45 3.40 -3.52
N TYR A 2 -14.16 2.66 -2.49
CA TYR A 2 -14.41 1.22 -2.44
C TYR A 2 -15.91 0.99 -2.64
N ASP A 3 -16.26 0.43 -3.77
CA ASP A 3 -17.67 0.17 -4.11
C ASP A 3 -18.03 -1.25 -3.65
N PHE A 4 -18.59 -1.32 -2.46
CA PHE A 4 -19.02 -2.58 -1.86
C PHE A 4 -20.15 -3.23 -2.68
N ASP A 5 -20.97 -2.43 -3.34
CA ASP A 5 -22.09 -2.92 -4.13
C ASP A 5 -21.58 -3.66 -5.38
N GLU A 6 -20.47 -3.21 -5.98
CA GLU A 6 -19.83 -3.91 -7.11
C GLU A 6 -19.31 -5.29 -6.70
N ILE A 7 -18.71 -5.41 -5.51
CA ILE A 7 -18.27 -6.71 -4.99
C ILE A 7 -19.48 -7.60 -4.70
N MET A 8 -20.52 -7.06 -4.06
CA MET A 8 -21.74 -7.81 -3.74
C MET A 8 -22.42 -8.34 -5.01
N ASN A 9 -22.44 -7.56 -6.07
CA ASN A 9 -23.04 -7.95 -7.35
C ASN A 9 -22.21 -8.98 -8.11
N THR A 10 -20.89 -8.95 -7.93
CA THR A 10 -19.95 -9.84 -8.65
C THR A 10 -19.71 -11.14 -7.90
N ASP A 11 -19.46 -11.06 -6.60
CA ASP A 11 -19.15 -12.20 -5.74
C ASP A 11 -19.73 -11.98 -4.33
N PRO A 12 -20.99 -12.41 -4.12
CA PRO A 12 -21.66 -12.25 -2.84
C PRO A 12 -20.95 -12.96 -1.67
N GLU A 13 -20.30 -14.10 -1.92
CA GLU A 13 -19.60 -14.86 -0.87
C GLU A 13 -18.41 -14.06 -0.32
N ILE A 14 -17.64 -13.44 -1.20
CA ILE A 14 -16.53 -12.54 -0.81
C ILE A 14 -17.08 -11.29 -0.12
N ALA A 15 -18.15 -10.71 -0.61
CA ALA A 15 -18.78 -9.53 0.01
C ALA A 15 -19.24 -9.82 1.44
N ASP A 16 -19.86 -10.98 1.67
CA ASP A 16 -20.31 -11.42 3.00
C ASP A 16 -19.11 -11.66 3.94
N ALA A 17 -18.03 -12.25 3.45
CA ALA A 17 -16.80 -12.42 4.25
C ALA A 17 -16.18 -11.07 4.65
N ILE A 18 -16.13 -10.09 3.73
CA ILE A 18 -15.64 -8.74 4.03
C ILE A 18 -16.52 -8.05 5.08
N LYS A 19 -17.83 -8.24 4.98
CA LYS A 19 -18.80 -7.68 5.92
C LYS A 19 -18.63 -8.27 7.32
N ALA A 20 -18.47 -9.60 7.39
CA ALA A 20 -18.21 -10.29 8.64
C ALA A 20 -16.90 -9.83 9.29
N GLU A 21 -15.83 -9.63 8.51
CA GLU A 21 -14.57 -9.10 9.01
C GLU A 21 -14.72 -7.64 9.51
N MET A 22 -15.48 -6.82 8.84
CA MET A 22 -15.75 -5.46 9.31
C MET A 22 -16.51 -5.47 10.64
N GLU A 23 -17.48 -6.37 10.82
CA GLU A 23 -18.20 -6.54 12.07
C GLU A 23 -17.28 -7.07 13.18
N ARG A 24 -16.40 -8.04 12.86
CA ARG A 24 -15.39 -8.54 13.79
C ARG A 24 -14.50 -7.40 14.28
N GLN A 25 -13.94 -6.62 13.38
CA GLN A 25 -13.06 -5.51 13.74
C GLN A 25 -13.76 -4.46 14.61
N ASN A 26 -15.04 -4.17 14.34
CA ASN A 26 -15.82 -3.17 15.10
C ASN A 26 -16.26 -3.67 16.50
N SER A 27 -16.36 -4.98 16.69
CA SER A 27 -16.88 -5.58 17.92
C SER A 27 -15.79 -6.09 18.88
N HIS A 28 -14.53 -6.10 18.46
CA HIS A 28 -13.42 -6.64 19.24
C HIS A 28 -12.33 -5.59 19.47
N ILE A 29 -11.58 -5.77 20.52
CA ILE A 29 -10.34 -5.00 20.77
C ILE A 29 -9.18 -5.75 20.12
N GLU A 30 -8.50 -5.08 19.17
CA GLU A 30 -7.32 -5.65 18.53
C GLU A 30 -6.11 -5.51 19.44
N LEU A 31 -5.47 -6.64 19.79
CA LEU A 31 -4.29 -6.69 20.66
C LEU A 31 -3.00 -7.06 19.93
N ILE A 32 -3.06 -7.28 18.61
CA ILE A 32 -1.89 -7.57 17.80
C ILE A 32 -1.20 -6.24 17.46
N ALA A 33 -0.01 -6.01 18.04
CA ALA A 33 0.71 -4.74 17.93
C ALA A 33 1.11 -4.37 16.49
N SER A 34 1.19 -5.33 15.57
CA SER A 34 1.51 -5.11 14.16
C SER A 34 0.29 -4.75 13.30
N GLU A 35 -0.92 -4.86 13.83
CA GLU A 35 -2.13 -4.45 13.11
C GLU A 35 -2.41 -2.96 13.32
N ASN A 36 -2.82 -2.30 12.26
CA ASN A 36 -3.15 -0.88 12.26
C ASN A 36 -4.41 -0.62 11.44
N TRP A 37 -5.27 0.23 11.96
CA TRP A 37 -6.48 0.66 11.28
C TRP A 37 -6.14 1.75 10.26
N VAL A 38 -6.22 1.41 9.00
CA VAL A 38 -5.97 2.36 7.93
C VAL A 38 -7.19 3.23 7.64
N SER A 39 -6.97 4.45 7.18
CA SER A 39 -8.06 5.34 6.80
C SER A 39 -8.78 4.85 5.54
N LYS A 40 -10.03 5.28 5.38
CA LYS A 40 -10.80 5.02 4.15
C LYS A 40 -10.08 5.52 2.89
N ALA A 41 -9.33 6.62 2.99
CA ALA A 41 -8.55 7.17 1.89
C ALA A 41 -7.42 6.22 1.46
N VAL A 42 -6.73 5.58 2.41
CA VAL A 42 -5.70 4.58 2.10
C VAL A 42 -6.31 3.36 1.40
N MET A 43 -7.42 2.82 1.92
CA MET A 43 -8.11 1.70 1.28
C MET A 43 -8.60 2.03 -0.14
N ALA A 44 -9.14 3.24 -0.35
CA ALA A 44 -9.59 3.69 -1.66
C ALA A 44 -8.42 3.86 -2.64
N ALA A 45 -7.27 4.35 -2.18
CA ALA A 45 -6.08 4.49 -3.01
C ALA A 45 -5.54 3.13 -3.46
N MET A 46 -5.54 2.13 -2.58
CA MET A 46 -5.12 0.76 -2.92
C MET A 46 -6.01 0.10 -3.96
N GLY A 47 -7.33 0.35 -3.92
CA GLY A 47 -8.30 -0.16 -4.90
C GLY A 47 -8.50 0.74 -6.12
N SER A 48 -7.61 1.69 -6.36
CA SER A 48 -7.70 2.62 -7.50
C SER A 48 -7.14 2.02 -8.79
N PRO A 49 -7.33 2.69 -9.96
CA PRO A 49 -6.73 2.26 -11.23
C PRO A 49 -5.21 2.13 -11.22
N LEU A 50 -4.52 2.71 -10.23
CA LEU A 50 -3.08 2.50 -10.04
C LEU A 50 -2.71 1.02 -9.84
N THR A 51 -3.63 0.22 -9.31
CA THR A 51 -3.49 -1.24 -9.16
C THR A 51 -3.22 -1.95 -10.50
N ASN A 52 -3.70 -1.40 -11.61
CA ASN A 52 -3.52 -1.97 -12.94
C ASN A 52 -2.15 -1.65 -13.57
N LYS A 53 -1.39 -0.71 -12.98
CA LYS A 53 -0.16 -0.22 -13.60
C LYS A 53 1.07 -0.96 -13.11
N TYR A 54 1.70 -1.66 -14.02
CA TYR A 54 3.03 -2.24 -13.82
C TYR A 54 4.10 -1.14 -13.94
N ALA A 55 4.90 -0.91 -12.86
CA ALA A 55 5.81 0.24 -12.75
C ALA A 55 7.21 -0.18 -12.28
N GLU A 56 7.74 -1.24 -12.88
CA GLU A 56 9.09 -1.74 -12.60
C GLU A 56 10.15 -0.68 -12.90
N GLY A 57 11.10 -0.54 -12.00
CA GLY A 57 12.11 0.53 -12.03
C GLY A 57 11.80 1.65 -11.04
N TYR A 58 12.33 2.85 -11.27
CA TYR A 58 12.18 4.02 -10.41
C TYR A 58 11.61 5.20 -11.19
N PRO A 59 11.06 6.23 -10.53
CA PRO A 59 10.57 7.43 -11.20
C PRO A 59 11.58 7.99 -12.19
N GLY A 60 11.12 8.25 -13.42
CA GLY A 60 11.96 8.71 -14.52
C GLY A 60 12.91 7.66 -15.12
N LYS A 61 12.96 6.46 -14.56
CA LYS A 61 13.81 5.34 -15.02
C LYS A 61 13.02 4.03 -14.99
N ARG A 62 11.87 4.00 -15.65
CA ARG A 62 11.01 2.82 -15.73
C ARG A 62 11.38 1.93 -16.91
N TYR A 63 11.13 0.64 -16.76
CA TYR A 63 11.30 -0.32 -17.84
C TYR A 63 10.17 -0.25 -18.89
N TYR A 64 9.00 0.28 -18.48
CA TYR A 64 7.80 0.36 -19.33
C TYR A 64 7.28 1.78 -19.45
N GLY A 65 6.59 2.06 -20.55
CA GLY A 65 5.92 3.34 -20.75
C GLY A 65 4.65 3.52 -19.89
N GLY A 66 4.12 4.75 -19.90
CA GLY A 66 2.86 5.06 -19.22
C GLY A 66 2.96 5.22 -17.71
N CYS A 67 4.15 5.47 -17.17
CA CYS A 67 4.39 5.58 -15.72
C CYS A 67 4.36 7.01 -15.19
N GLN A 68 4.04 8.00 -16.00
CA GLN A 68 4.08 9.42 -15.61
C GLN A 68 3.20 9.75 -14.39
N CYS A 69 2.05 9.09 -14.24
CA CYS A 69 1.17 9.30 -13.08
C CYS A 69 1.67 8.55 -11.85
N VAL A 70 2.14 7.32 -12.03
CA VAL A 70 2.73 6.51 -10.95
C VAL A 70 4.00 7.17 -10.41
N ASP A 71 4.80 7.78 -11.28
CA ASP A 71 6.01 8.51 -10.87
C ASP A 71 5.66 9.64 -9.91
N VAL A 72 4.61 10.40 -10.19
CA VAL A 72 4.13 11.46 -9.28
C VAL A 72 3.73 10.89 -7.91
N VAL A 73 3.03 9.76 -7.88
CA VAL A 73 2.60 9.11 -6.62
C VAL A 73 3.82 8.64 -5.82
N GLU A 74 4.78 8.00 -6.47
CA GLU A 74 5.99 7.52 -5.78
C GLU A 74 6.87 8.67 -5.30
N ASP A 75 7.03 9.72 -6.07
CA ASP A 75 7.76 10.92 -5.67
C ASP A 75 7.11 11.60 -4.47
N LEU A 76 5.79 11.76 -4.46
CA LEU A 76 5.05 12.30 -3.32
C LEU A 76 5.24 11.44 -2.07
N ALA A 77 5.20 10.11 -2.21
CA ALA A 77 5.43 9.20 -1.09
C ALA A 77 6.83 9.36 -0.50
N ARG A 78 7.86 9.43 -1.36
CA ARG A 78 9.25 9.64 -0.93
C ARG A 78 9.44 10.98 -0.22
N GLU A 79 8.95 12.06 -0.81
CA GLU A 79 9.11 13.41 -0.22
C GLU A 79 8.36 13.56 1.12
N ARG A 80 7.18 12.96 1.24
CA ARG A 80 6.42 12.96 2.49
C ARG A 80 7.10 12.11 3.57
N ALA A 81 7.64 10.95 3.21
CA ALA A 81 8.39 10.11 4.14
C ALA A 81 9.68 10.81 4.60
N LYS A 82 10.43 11.47 3.71
CA LYS A 82 11.58 12.30 4.09
C LYS A 82 11.22 13.35 5.14
N LYS A 83 10.12 14.07 4.94
CA LYS A 83 9.66 15.07 5.90
C LYS A 83 9.24 14.46 7.24
N LEU A 84 8.55 13.33 7.19
CA LEU A 84 8.04 12.66 8.39
C LEU A 84 9.17 12.13 9.28
N PHE A 85 10.21 11.54 8.68
CA PHE A 85 11.32 10.91 9.39
C PHE A 85 12.57 11.80 9.50
N GLY A 86 12.59 12.97 8.86
CA GLY A 86 13.74 13.87 8.88
C GLY A 86 14.99 13.29 8.21
N CYS A 87 14.82 12.51 7.14
CA CYS A 87 15.92 11.83 6.46
C CYS A 87 16.12 12.31 5.02
N GLU A 88 17.33 12.13 4.50
CA GLU A 88 17.70 12.57 3.14
C GLU A 88 17.25 11.61 2.05
N TYR A 89 17.26 10.30 2.33
CA TYR A 89 16.97 9.25 1.37
C TYR A 89 15.85 8.34 1.84
N VAL A 90 14.95 7.99 0.93
CA VAL A 90 13.83 7.08 1.18
C VAL A 90 13.61 6.20 -0.03
N ASN A 91 13.40 4.92 0.22
CA ASN A 91 12.87 3.97 -0.74
C ASN A 91 11.50 3.48 -0.25
N VAL A 92 10.46 3.66 -1.05
CA VAL A 92 9.08 3.27 -0.72
C VAL A 92 8.62 2.02 -1.46
N GLN A 93 9.52 1.31 -2.17
CA GLN A 93 9.19 0.15 -2.99
C GLN A 93 9.21 -1.21 -2.27
N PRO A 94 9.80 -1.41 -1.08
CA PRO A 94 9.74 -2.72 -0.43
C PRO A 94 8.29 -3.20 -0.31
N HIS A 95 8.03 -4.46 -0.70
CA HIS A 95 6.69 -5.04 -0.69
C HIS A 95 6.20 -5.40 0.73
N SER A 96 7.11 -5.48 1.69
CA SER A 96 6.80 -5.80 3.08
C SER A 96 7.86 -5.28 4.04
N GLY A 97 7.56 -5.21 5.32
CA GLY A 97 8.53 -4.93 6.36
C GLY A 97 9.67 -5.96 6.40
N ALA A 98 9.37 -7.23 6.13
CA ALA A 98 10.38 -8.28 6.05
C ALA A 98 11.37 -8.03 4.91
N GLN A 99 10.90 -7.60 3.74
CA GLN A 99 11.77 -7.26 2.60
C GLN A 99 12.62 -6.02 2.90
N ALA A 100 12.05 -4.99 3.52
CA ALA A 100 12.78 -3.80 3.92
C ALA A 100 13.90 -4.13 4.92
N ASN A 101 13.59 -4.93 5.95
CA ASN A 101 14.57 -5.38 6.93
C ASN A 101 15.67 -6.24 6.30
N MET A 102 15.34 -7.13 5.38
CA MET A 102 16.32 -7.95 4.68
C MET A 102 17.29 -7.10 3.83
N ALA A 103 16.79 -6.08 3.17
CA ALA A 103 17.63 -5.16 2.41
C ALA A 103 18.62 -4.41 3.31
N GLU A 104 18.18 -4.00 4.49
CA GLU A 104 19.01 -3.33 5.49
C GLU A 104 20.08 -4.26 6.08
N ILE A 105 19.72 -5.50 6.45
CA ILE A 105 20.64 -6.52 6.93
C ILE A 105 21.71 -6.84 5.86
N GLY A 106 21.33 -6.94 4.59
CA GLY A 106 22.26 -7.19 3.49
C GLY A 106 23.36 -6.12 3.38
N ARG A 107 23.07 -4.88 3.72
CA ARG A 107 24.06 -3.79 3.75
C ARG A 107 24.93 -3.79 5.00
N ALA A 108 24.47 -4.34 6.09
CA ALA A 108 25.22 -4.40 7.34
C ALA A 108 26.40 -5.38 7.32
N HIS A 109 26.46 -6.24 6.31
CA HIS A 109 27.50 -7.25 6.14
C HIS A 109 28.56 -6.90 5.07
N VAL A 110 28.58 -5.67 4.59
CA VAL A 110 29.55 -5.20 3.58
C VAL A 110 30.70 -4.46 4.24
#